data_a8e02fbbd0a7a8052a237e1ddf5009b4
#
_entry.id   a8e02fbbd0a7a8052a237e1ddf5009b4
#
_cell.length_a   1.000
_cell.length_b   1.000
_cell.length_c   1.000
_cell.angle_alpha   90.00
_cell.angle_beta   90.00
_cell.angle_gamma   90.00
#
_symmetry.space_group_name_H-M   'P 1'
#
loop_
_entity.id
_entity.type
_entity.pdbx_description
1 polymer ?
#
loop_
_entity_poly.entity_id
_entity_poly.type
_entity_poly.pdbx_seq_one_letter_code
_entity_poly.pdbx_strand_id
1 'polypeptide(L)'
;MKRTIESPRSVLLLYEMSRNGITEVSMKHIYLNLKRFDVPVELGGVNRLAPVPEWGKVIVEKTQGALKQYDPAKVEFVQFLPEAHLLTAVAALEENSPILLGSQGVFRDNTAPGGNFGAFTTNRPASIVRALGCKATLIGHCEERNDKKGILAEAGVSDMSAVNRLLNKEVKCAIASGLKVVYCIGETSEEQPEWDKVLGEQLSVGLEGVDKPQVVIAYEPVWSIGPGKTPADKDYITKIARFVKEQTGGMDVVYGVGLKSDNAKMLASIDEIDGGLIALTRFQGEIGFYPEEYLEIIRLYLGE
;
A
#
# COMPACT_ATOMS: atom_id res chain seq x y z
N MET A 1 44.28 32.32 12.45
CA MET A 1 43.02 31.67 12.83
C MET A 1 43.14 30.17 12.54
N LYS A 2 43.43 29.37 13.57
CA LYS A 2 43.59 27.91 13.43
C LYS A 2 42.22 27.26 13.46
N ARG A 3 41.80 26.58 12.38
CA ARG A 3 40.63 25.70 12.37
C ARG A 3 41.00 24.38 13.06
N THR A 4 40.38 24.10 14.19
CA THR A 4 40.48 22.81 14.89
C THR A 4 39.72 21.79 14.07
N ILE A 5 40.42 20.77 13.57
CA ILE A 5 39.80 19.60 12.90
C ILE A 5 39.34 18.68 14.02
N GLU A 6 38.03 18.54 14.19
CA GLU A 6 37.44 17.54 15.11
C GLU A 6 37.81 16.13 14.61
N SER A 7 38.18 15.27 15.55
CA SER A 7 38.65 13.92 15.23
C SER A 7 37.45 12.99 14.84
N PRO A 8 37.67 12.00 13.96
CA PRO A 8 36.62 11.04 13.55
C PRO A 8 35.97 10.28 14.73
N ARG A 9 36.65 10.20 15.88
CA ARG A 9 36.10 9.56 17.11
C ARG A 9 35.00 10.37 17.76
N SER A 10 35.02 11.70 17.66
CA SER A 10 33.97 12.56 18.24
C SER A 10 32.64 12.44 17.49
N VAL A 11 32.73 12.27 16.18
CA VAL A 11 31.52 12.09 15.32
C VAL A 11 30.92 10.71 15.56
N LEU A 12 31.72 9.66 15.73
CA LEU A 12 31.24 8.31 16.03
C LEU A 12 30.57 8.22 17.40
N LEU A 13 31.13 8.90 18.43
CA LEU A 13 30.52 8.94 19.76
C LEU A 13 29.18 9.68 19.79
N LEU A 14 29.06 10.76 19.02
CA LEU A 14 27.79 11.50 18.88
C LEU A 14 26.72 10.66 18.12
N TYR A 15 27.15 9.85 17.15
CA TYR A 15 26.28 8.91 16.43
C TYR A 15 25.83 7.74 17.32
N GLU A 16 26.70 7.22 18.18
CA GLU A 16 26.35 6.16 19.15
C GLU A 16 25.53 6.68 20.33
N MET A 17 25.73 7.91 20.79
CA MET A 17 24.91 8.54 21.85
C MET A 17 23.49 8.90 21.35
N SER A 18 23.30 9.16 20.05
CA SER A 18 21.99 9.37 19.42
C SER A 18 21.17 8.08 19.34
N ARG A 19 21.80 6.90 19.36
CA ARG A 19 21.10 5.60 19.34
C ARG A 19 20.61 5.11 20.71
N ASN A 20 21.08 5.68 21.79
CA ASN A 20 20.79 5.21 23.15
C ASN A 20 19.80 6.12 23.90
N GLY A 21 18.64 6.45 23.30
CA GLY A 21 17.65 7.18 24.10
C GLY A 21 16.39 7.68 23.42
N ILE A 22 16.22 7.51 22.13
CA ILE A 22 14.95 7.79 21.47
C ILE A 22 14.53 6.48 20.82
N THR A 23 13.61 5.75 21.40
CA THR A 23 12.78 4.79 20.68
C THR A 23 12.05 5.60 19.62
N GLU A 24 12.58 5.62 18.40
CA GLU A 24 11.89 6.15 17.24
C GLU A 24 10.58 5.35 17.15
N VAL A 25 9.47 6.00 17.49
CA VAL A 25 8.15 5.36 17.41
C VAL A 25 7.89 5.18 15.92
N SER A 26 8.05 3.95 15.44
CA SER A 26 7.80 3.59 14.05
C SER A 26 6.37 3.98 13.67
N MET A 27 6.21 4.67 12.53
CA MET A 27 4.91 5.00 11.97
C MET A 27 4.12 3.71 11.70
N LYS A 28 2.87 3.64 12.13
CA LYS A 28 1.98 2.54 11.76
C LYS A 28 1.15 2.93 10.54
N HIS A 29 1.14 2.08 9.52
CA HIS A 29 0.43 2.28 8.26
C HIS A 29 -0.83 1.42 8.22
N ILE A 30 -1.98 2.06 8.25
CA ILE A 30 -3.28 1.39 8.13
C ILE A 30 -3.88 1.77 6.78
N TYR A 31 -3.88 0.83 5.87
CA TYR A 31 -4.32 1.00 4.50
C TYR A 31 -5.63 0.27 4.25
N LEU A 32 -6.50 0.87 3.44
CA LEU A 32 -7.76 0.28 3.02
C LEU A 32 -7.80 0.21 1.49
N ASN A 33 -7.77 -0.99 0.91
CA ASN A 33 -7.97 -1.19 -0.52
C ASN A 33 -9.43 -1.59 -0.77
N LEU A 34 -10.21 -0.66 -1.26
CA LEU A 34 -11.63 -0.83 -1.52
C LEU A 34 -11.94 -1.56 -2.84
N LYS A 35 -10.91 -1.95 -3.61
CA LYS A 35 -11.06 -2.71 -4.86
C LYS A 35 -12.26 -2.23 -5.69
N ARG A 36 -13.09 -3.13 -6.20
CA ARG A 36 -14.38 -2.87 -6.86
C ARG A 36 -15.56 -3.34 -5.99
N PHE A 37 -15.44 -3.12 -4.66
CA PHE A 37 -16.52 -3.44 -3.72
C PHE A 37 -17.70 -2.47 -3.80
N ASP A 38 -17.63 -1.48 -4.69
CA ASP A 38 -18.71 -0.59 -5.10
C ASP A 38 -19.76 -1.27 -5.98
N VAL A 39 -19.45 -2.43 -6.59
CA VAL A 39 -20.40 -3.17 -7.44
C VAL A 39 -21.57 -3.66 -6.61
N PRO A 40 -22.82 -3.33 -7.00
CA PRO A 40 -24.04 -3.76 -6.31
C PRO A 40 -24.22 -5.29 -6.30
N VAL A 41 -24.94 -5.77 -5.30
CA VAL A 41 -25.19 -7.23 -5.12
C VAL A 41 -25.95 -7.83 -6.31
N GLU A 42 -26.90 -7.11 -6.85
CA GLU A 42 -27.67 -7.54 -8.03
C GLU A 42 -26.85 -7.68 -9.31
N LEU A 43 -25.65 -7.07 -9.32
CA LEU A 43 -24.68 -7.21 -10.41
C LEU A 43 -23.53 -8.18 -10.06
N GLY A 44 -23.68 -8.97 -9.00
CA GLY A 44 -22.70 -9.96 -8.55
C GLY A 44 -21.59 -9.39 -7.66
N GLY A 45 -21.73 -8.14 -7.21
CA GLY A 45 -20.80 -7.52 -6.27
C GLY A 45 -21.20 -7.69 -4.80
N VAL A 46 -20.68 -6.82 -3.93
CA VAL A 46 -20.86 -6.89 -2.47
C VAL A 46 -21.37 -5.59 -1.86
N ASN A 47 -21.62 -4.56 -2.66
CA ASN A 47 -22.07 -3.27 -2.15
C ASN A 47 -23.50 -3.33 -1.63
N ARG A 48 -23.65 -3.06 -0.33
CA ARG A 48 -24.92 -2.84 0.39
C ARG A 48 -24.91 -1.51 1.15
N LEU A 49 -23.81 -0.74 1.05
CA LEU A 49 -23.57 0.40 1.92
C LEU A 49 -24.30 1.66 1.43
N ALA A 50 -24.21 1.95 0.13
CA ALA A 50 -24.76 3.17 -0.47
C ALA A 50 -24.91 3.01 -1.98
N PRO A 51 -25.73 3.88 -2.65
CA PRO A 51 -25.72 3.98 -4.11
C PRO A 51 -24.31 4.22 -4.65
N VAL A 52 -23.98 3.62 -5.80
CA VAL A 52 -22.63 3.68 -6.36
C VAL A 52 -22.08 5.12 -6.45
N PRO A 53 -22.81 6.15 -6.92
CA PRO A 53 -22.26 7.50 -6.99
C PRO A 53 -21.86 8.12 -5.65
N GLU A 54 -22.41 7.65 -4.54
CA GLU A 54 -22.17 8.17 -3.18
C GLU A 54 -21.24 7.28 -2.36
N TRP A 55 -20.96 6.08 -2.85
CA TRP A 55 -20.31 5.03 -2.07
C TRP A 55 -18.97 5.46 -1.44
N GLY A 56 -18.07 6.05 -2.21
CA GLY A 56 -16.78 6.52 -1.70
C GLY A 56 -16.92 7.66 -0.68
N LYS A 57 -17.85 8.60 -0.92
CA LYS A 57 -18.20 9.68 0.01
C LYS A 57 -18.67 9.12 1.36
N VAL A 58 -19.64 8.19 1.32
CA VAL A 58 -20.23 7.60 2.54
C VAL A 58 -19.18 6.87 3.38
N ILE A 59 -18.21 6.21 2.76
CA ILE A 59 -17.12 5.54 3.48
C ILE A 59 -16.26 6.56 4.24
N VAL A 60 -15.86 7.64 3.59
CA VAL A 60 -15.08 8.72 4.22
C VAL A 60 -15.86 9.32 5.39
N GLU A 61 -17.12 9.71 5.17
CA GLU A 61 -17.97 10.32 6.21
C GLU A 61 -18.17 9.40 7.42
N LYS A 62 -18.33 8.09 7.21
CA LYS A 62 -18.52 7.12 8.30
C LYS A 62 -17.25 6.78 9.07
N THR A 63 -16.06 7.07 8.53
CA THR A 63 -14.79 6.62 9.13
C THR A 63 -13.96 7.76 9.67
N GLN A 64 -13.92 8.95 9.02
CA GLN A 64 -12.98 10.02 9.39
C GLN A 64 -13.16 10.55 10.83
N GLY A 65 -14.38 10.63 11.33
CA GLY A 65 -14.65 11.15 12.67
C GLY A 65 -14.00 10.29 13.77
N ALA A 66 -14.14 8.96 13.68
CA ALA A 66 -13.58 8.02 14.63
C ALA A 66 -12.04 7.97 14.57
N LEU A 67 -11.46 8.19 13.39
CA LEU A 67 -10.01 8.13 13.20
C LEU A 67 -9.26 9.36 13.74
N LYS A 68 -9.95 10.46 14.06
CA LYS A 68 -9.35 11.67 14.64
C LYS A 68 -8.74 11.47 16.05
N GLN A 69 -9.09 10.39 16.74
CA GLN A 69 -8.52 10.08 18.05
C GLN A 69 -7.05 9.66 17.98
N TYR A 70 -6.56 9.20 16.81
CA TYR A 70 -5.20 8.72 16.64
C TYR A 70 -4.24 9.86 16.32
N ASP A 71 -3.03 9.76 16.91
CA ASP A 71 -1.95 10.72 16.67
C ASP A 71 -1.40 10.56 15.24
N PRO A 72 -1.53 11.58 14.36
CA PRO A 72 -1.05 11.49 12.99
C PRO A 72 0.49 11.40 12.87
N ALA A 73 1.22 11.65 13.95
CA ALA A 73 2.66 11.39 13.99
C ALA A 73 3.01 9.91 14.23
N LYS A 74 2.03 9.09 14.60
CA LYS A 74 2.21 7.67 14.91
C LYS A 74 1.46 6.73 13.98
N VAL A 75 0.34 7.19 13.40
CA VAL A 75 -0.52 6.36 12.57
C VAL A 75 -0.92 7.12 11.31
N GLU A 76 -0.71 6.50 10.17
CA GLU A 76 -1.15 6.98 8.87
C GLU A 76 -2.34 6.15 8.37
N PHE A 77 -3.40 6.80 7.91
CA PHE A 77 -4.56 6.15 7.29
C PHE A 77 -4.66 6.54 5.81
N VAL A 78 -4.63 5.54 4.91
CA VAL A 78 -4.87 5.76 3.48
C VAL A 78 -6.01 4.88 3.00
N GLN A 79 -6.98 5.47 2.31
CA GLN A 79 -8.06 4.74 1.65
C GLN A 79 -7.87 4.80 0.14
N PHE A 80 -7.68 3.63 -0.49
CA PHE A 80 -7.51 3.47 -1.93
C PHE A 80 -8.85 3.13 -2.58
N LEU A 81 -9.33 4.05 -3.43
CA LEU A 81 -10.62 3.94 -4.10
C LEU A 81 -10.46 3.78 -5.62
N PRO A 82 -11.46 3.17 -6.28
CA PRO A 82 -11.62 3.31 -7.72
C PRO A 82 -11.71 4.78 -8.13
N GLU A 83 -11.16 5.13 -9.28
CA GLU A 83 -11.10 6.52 -9.76
C GLU A 83 -12.45 7.22 -9.78
N ALA A 84 -13.52 6.47 -10.13
CA ALA A 84 -14.89 7.00 -10.17
C ALA A 84 -15.37 7.62 -8.85
N HIS A 85 -14.78 7.22 -7.72
CA HIS A 85 -15.17 7.69 -6.38
C HIS A 85 -14.26 8.76 -5.81
N LEU A 86 -13.10 9.02 -6.43
CA LEU A 86 -12.08 9.92 -5.85
C LEU A 86 -12.62 11.34 -5.66
N LEU A 87 -13.35 11.91 -6.64
CA LEU A 87 -13.88 13.26 -6.55
C LEU A 87 -14.84 13.42 -5.37
N THR A 88 -15.80 12.52 -5.23
CA THR A 88 -16.80 12.59 -4.15
C THR A 88 -16.18 12.29 -2.78
N ALA A 89 -15.21 11.40 -2.72
CA ALA A 89 -14.47 11.09 -1.50
C ALA A 89 -13.58 12.26 -1.05
N VAL A 90 -12.86 12.91 -1.98
CA VAL A 90 -12.06 14.12 -1.67
C VAL A 90 -12.93 15.25 -1.17
N ALA A 91 -14.10 15.46 -1.81
CA ALA A 91 -15.04 16.50 -1.39
C ALA A 91 -15.68 16.25 -0.01
N ALA A 92 -15.67 15.00 0.46
CA ALA A 92 -16.19 14.61 1.77
C ALA A 92 -15.15 14.71 2.91
N LEU A 93 -13.87 14.91 2.60
CA LEU A 93 -12.85 15.09 3.62
C LEU A 93 -13.09 16.40 4.40
N GLU A 94 -13.13 16.30 5.71
CA GLU A 94 -13.09 17.46 6.58
C GLU A 94 -11.68 18.08 6.60
N GLU A 95 -11.57 19.36 6.93
CA GLU A 95 -10.29 20.10 6.95
C GLU A 95 -9.21 19.40 7.79
N ASN A 96 -9.61 18.79 8.89
CA ASN A 96 -8.73 18.05 9.81
C ASN A 96 -8.91 16.54 9.73
N SER A 97 -9.34 16.01 8.58
CA SER A 97 -9.47 14.56 8.39
C SER A 97 -8.09 13.89 8.45
N PRO A 98 -7.94 12.81 9.24
CA PRO A 98 -6.69 12.03 9.27
C PRO A 98 -6.55 11.11 8.05
N ILE A 99 -7.59 11.01 7.22
CA ILE A 99 -7.61 10.12 6.05
C ILE A 99 -6.90 10.78 4.87
N LEU A 100 -5.92 10.09 4.32
CA LEU A 100 -5.38 10.36 3.01
C LEU A 100 -6.10 9.50 1.98
N LEU A 101 -6.36 10.05 0.80
CA LEU A 101 -6.94 9.27 -0.30
C LEU A 101 -5.88 8.85 -1.30
N GLY A 102 -6.06 7.66 -1.86
CA GLY A 102 -5.18 7.07 -2.85
C GLY A 102 -5.91 6.43 -4.01
N SER A 103 -5.23 6.30 -5.14
CA SER A 103 -5.70 5.54 -6.29
C SER A 103 -5.23 4.09 -6.25
N GLN A 104 -5.90 3.23 -6.99
CA GLN A 104 -5.57 1.80 -7.11
C GLN A 104 -4.61 1.50 -8.27
N GLY A 105 -3.78 2.47 -8.63
CA GLY A 105 -2.77 2.37 -9.66
C GLY A 105 -2.61 3.68 -10.42
N VAL A 106 -1.55 3.78 -11.21
CA VAL A 106 -1.30 4.85 -12.18
C VAL A 106 -0.74 4.26 -13.47
N PHE A 107 -0.79 5.03 -14.54
CA PHE A 107 -0.21 4.60 -15.80
C PHE A 107 1.33 4.79 -15.80
N ARG A 108 2.02 3.97 -16.58
CA ARG A 108 3.49 3.94 -16.73
C ARG A 108 4.08 5.11 -17.52
N ASP A 109 3.25 6.07 -17.90
CA ASP A 109 3.64 7.32 -18.55
C ASP A 109 2.85 8.47 -17.93
N ASN A 110 3.32 9.69 -18.11
CA ASN A 110 2.76 10.86 -17.42
C ASN A 110 2.67 12.08 -18.33
N THR A 111 1.95 13.08 -17.90
CA THR A 111 1.93 14.39 -18.56
C THR A 111 3.15 15.20 -18.17
N ALA A 112 3.62 16.05 -19.07
CA ALA A 112 4.66 17.05 -18.79
C ALA A 112 4.35 18.36 -19.54
N PRO A 113 4.75 19.52 -19.03
CA PRO A 113 4.64 20.77 -19.75
C PRO A 113 5.34 20.71 -21.12
N GLY A 114 4.62 21.06 -22.18
CA GLY A 114 5.12 20.95 -23.56
C GLY A 114 5.19 19.53 -24.15
N GLY A 115 4.71 18.52 -23.39
CA GLY A 115 4.70 17.11 -23.78
C GLY A 115 3.42 16.68 -24.50
N ASN A 116 2.81 15.57 -24.04
CA ASN A 116 1.66 14.92 -24.68
C ASN A 116 0.30 15.57 -24.41
N PHE A 117 0.24 16.65 -23.67
CA PHE A 117 -0.98 17.44 -23.36
C PHE A 117 -2.13 16.65 -22.72
N GLY A 118 -1.87 15.47 -22.15
CA GLY A 118 -2.90 14.59 -21.59
C GLY A 118 -3.58 13.67 -22.63
N ALA A 119 -2.92 13.39 -23.75
CA ALA A 119 -3.42 12.49 -24.80
C ALA A 119 -3.40 11.02 -24.35
N PHE A 120 -4.13 10.72 -23.27
CA PHE A 120 -4.33 9.38 -22.72
C PHE A 120 -5.83 9.05 -22.68
N THR A 121 -6.23 8.01 -23.39
CA THR A 121 -7.59 7.45 -23.29
C THR A 121 -7.51 6.15 -22.48
N THR A 122 -8.40 5.95 -21.53
CA THR A 122 -8.45 4.82 -20.58
C THR A 122 -7.32 4.76 -19.54
N ASN A 123 -6.18 5.37 -19.79
CA ASN A 123 -5.06 5.38 -18.86
C ASN A 123 -5.18 6.52 -17.83
N ARG A 124 -4.64 6.31 -16.66
CA ARG A 124 -4.70 7.21 -15.51
C ARG A 124 -3.29 7.71 -15.16
N PRO A 125 -2.79 8.79 -15.78
CA PRO A 125 -1.49 9.37 -15.42
C PRO A 125 -1.42 9.79 -13.95
N ALA A 126 -0.25 9.68 -13.33
CA ALA A 126 -0.06 10.04 -11.93
C ALA A 126 -0.35 11.52 -11.65
N SER A 127 -0.08 12.40 -12.62
CA SER A 127 -0.37 13.84 -12.51
C SER A 127 -1.85 14.14 -12.28
N ILE A 128 -2.77 13.47 -12.98
CA ILE A 128 -4.22 13.66 -12.76
C ILE A 128 -4.65 13.08 -11.42
N VAL A 129 -4.12 11.94 -11.00
CA VAL A 129 -4.40 11.35 -9.68
C VAL A 129 -4.02 12.34 -8.57
N ARG A 130 -2.85 12.98 -8.69
CA ARG A 130 -2.41 14.02 -7.76
C ARG A 130 -3.32 15.25 -7.79
N ALA A 131 -3.74 15.68 -8.98
CA ALA A 131 -4.63 16.82 -9.17
C ALA A 131 -6.05 16.57 -8.63
N LEU A 132 -6.52 15.31 -8.64
CA LEU A 132 -7.78 14.90 -8.00
C LEU A 132 -7.73 14.98 -6.46
N GLY A 133 -6.56 15.22 -5.85
CA GLY A 133 -6.39 15.35 -4.40
C GLY A 133 -5.77 14.12 -3.72
N CYS A 134 -5.47 13.04 -4.46
CA CYS A 134 -4.82 11.88 -3.89
C CYS A 134 -3.42 12.21 -3.37
N LYS A 135 -3.02 11.48 -2.32
CA LYS A 135 -1.70 11.57 -1.69
C LYS A 135 -0.87 10.30 -1.90
N ALA A 136 -1.51 9.21 -2.28
CA ALA A 136 -0.86 7.90 -2.46
C ALA A 136 -1.44 7.12 -3.64
N THR A 137 -0.76 6.07 -4.03
CA THR A 137 -1.25 5.07 -5.00
C THR A 137 -0.75 3.68 -4.65
N LEU A 138 -1.56 2.64 -4.94
CA LEU A 138 -1.13 1.24 -4.97
C LEU A 138 -0.47 0.95 -6.30
N ILE A 139 0.63 0.20 -6.32
CA ILE A 139 1.28 -0.28 -7.55
C ILE A 139 1.77 -1.70 -7.32
N GLY A 140 1.56 -2.58 -8.29
CA GLY A 140 2.05 -3.96 -8.27
C GLY A 140 1.18 -4.92 -7.45
N HIS A 141 -0.05 -4.55 -7.10
CA HIS A 141 -1.01 -5.47 -6.49
C HIS A 141 -1.14 -6.76 -7.31
N CYS A 142 -1.39 -7.89 -6.65
CA CYS A 142 -1.41 -9.20 -7.31
C CYS A 142 -2.34 -9.24 -8.54
N GLU A 143 -3.47 -8.55 -8.53
CA GLU A 143 -4.39 -8.45 -9.66
C GLU A 143 -3.78 -7.68 -10.84
N GLU A 144 -3.07 -6.59 -10.58
CA GLU A 144 -2.35 -5.83 -11.60
C GLU A 144 -1.20 -6.64 -12.21
N ARG A 145 -0.42 -7.35 -11.38
CA ARG A 145 0.63 -8.26 -11.85
C ARG A 145 0.06 -9.36 -12.73
N ASN A 146 -1.07 -9.96 -12.32
CA ASN A 146 -1.73 -11.02 -13.08
C ASN A 146 -2.26 -10.52 -14.42
N ASP A 147 -2.84 -9.32 -14.49
CA ASP A 147 -3.28 -8.71 -15.75
C ASP A 147 -2.09 -8.52 -16.71
N LYS A 148 -1.00 -7.91 -16.24
CA LYS A 148 0.21 -7.72 -17.06
C LYS A 148 0.85 -9.05 -17.48
N LYS A 149 0.89 -10.06 -16.58
CA LYS A 149 1.32 -11.42 -16.92
C LYS A 149 0.45 -12.05 -18.00
N GLY A 150 -0.87 -11.90 -17.90
CA GLY A 150 -1.83 -12.41 -18.90
C GLY A 150 -1.59 -11.81 -20.29
N ILE A 151 -1.41 -10.49 -20.38
CA ILE A 151 -1.10 -9.82 -21.65
C ILE A 151 0.20 -10.34 -22.28
N LEU A 152 1.24 -10.53 -21.47
CA LEU A 152 2.53 -11.08 -21.95
C LEU A 152 2.37 -12.52 -22.41
N ALA A 153 1.60 -13.34 -21.70
CA ALA A 153 1.34 -14.73 -22.06
C ALA A 153 0.61 -14.85 -23.42
N GLU A 154 -0.40 -14.01 -23.67
CA GLU A 154 -1.07 -13.95 -24.98
C GLU A 154 -0.11 -13.59 -26.12
N ALA A 155 0.94 -12.82 -25.82
CA ALA A 155 2.00 -12.50 -26.77
C ALA A 155 3.11 -13.58 -26.85
N GLY A 156 2.99 -14.69 -26.12
CA GLY A 156 4.00 -15.75 -26.05
C GLY A 156 5.27 -15.36 -25.28
N VAL A 157 5.19 -14.35 -24.43
CA VAL A 157 6.31 -13.86 -23.60
C VAL A 157 6.16 -14.35 -22.16
N SER A 158 7.20 -15.00 -21.64
CA SER A 158 7.27 -15.49 -20.24
C SER A 158 8.23 -14.69 -19.36
N ASP A 159 8.76 -13.56 -19.84
CA ASP A 159 9.69 -12.72 -19.08
C ASP A 159 8.96 -11.93 -17.99
N MET A 160 9.00 -12.47 -16.76
CA MET A 160 8.40 -11.83 -15.58
C MET A 160 9.12 -10.54 -15.14
N SER A 161 10.39 -10.38 -15.47
CA SER A 161 11.13 -9.13 -15.31
C SER A 161 10.49 -7.97 -16.09
N ALA A 162 9.83 -8.25 -17.22
CA ALA A 162 9.08 -7.24 -17.97
C ALA A 162 7.97 -6.61 -17.14
N VAL A 163 7.25 -7.41 -16.32
CA VAL A 163 6.23 -6.88 -15.40
C VAL A 163 6.87 -5.94 -14.39
N ASN A 164 7.98 -6.34 -13.75
CA ASN A 164 8.68 -5.51 -12.78
C ASN A 164 9.20 -4.20 -13.39
N ARG A 165 9.71 -4.23 -14.64
CA ARG A 165 10.13 -3.02 -15.38
C ARG A 165 8.96 -2.09 -15.71
N LEU A 166 7.78 -2.63 -16.04
CA LEU A 166 6.58 -1.82 -16.28
C LEU A 166 6.12 -1.14 -14.98
N LEU A 167 6.07 -1.89 -13.87
CA LEU A 167 5.71 -1.35 -12.57
C LEU A 167 6.72 -0.30 -12.08
N ASN A 168 8.02 -0.49 -12.36
CA ASN A 168 9.04 0.53 -12.06
C ASN A 168 8.73 1.88 -12.73
N LYS A 169 8.28 1.87 -13.99
CA LYS A 169 7.87 3.10 -14.68
C LYS A 169 6.67 3.77 -13.98
N GLU A 170 5.70 2.98 -13.53
CA GLU A 170 4.54 3.49 -12.78
C GLU A 170 4.97 4.11 -11.44
N VAL A 171 5.86 3.43 -10.70
CA VAL A 171 6.44 3.95 -9.44
C VAL A 171 7.15 5.29 -9.69
N LYS A 172 7.99 5.37 -10.72
CA LYS A 172 8.68 6.62 -11.08
C LYS A 172 7.71 7.75 -11.43
N CYS A 173 6.66 7.45 -12.21
CA CYS A 173 5.61 8.44 -12.53
C CYS A 173 4.87 8.93 -11.28
N ALA A 174 4.55 8.02 -10.36
CA ALA A 174 3.85 8.36 -9.11
C ALA A 174 4.71 9.28 -8.24
N ILE A 175 5.97 8.92 -7.99
CA ILE A 175 6.89 9.69 -7.16
C ILE A 175 7.17 11.07 -7.78
N ALA A 176 7.41 11.13 -9.10
CA ALA A 176 7.62 12.39 -9.82
C ALA A 176 6.40 13.33 -9.73
N SER A 177 5.21 12.77 -9.51
CA SER A 177 3.96 13.52 -9.29
C SER A 177 3.70 13.86 -7.80
N GLY A 178 4.60 13.49 -6.89
CA GLY A 178 4.46 13.75 -5.44
C GLY A 178 3.46 12.82 -4.76
N LEU A 179 3.25 11.61 -5.27
CA LEU A 179 2.44 10.58 -4.62
C LEU A 179 3.34 9.64 -3.81
N LYS A 180 2.90 9.28 -2.61
CA LYS A 180 3.42 8.12 -1.88
C LYS A 180 3.02 6.84 -2.63
N VAL A 181 3.91 5.87 -2.68
CA VAL A 181 3.65 4.58 -3.32
C VAL A 181 3.56 3.47 -2.28
N VAL A 182 2.49 2.70 -2.32
CA VAL A 182 2.40 1.40 -1.65
C VAL A 182 2.70 0.35 -2.72
N TYR A 183 3.93 -0.16 -2.69
CA TYR A 183 4.43 -1.11 -3.69
C TYR A 183 4.18 -2.53 -3.23
N CYS A 184 3.29 -3.23 -3.92
CA CYS A 184 2.88 -4.59 -3.62
C CYS A 184 3.85 -5.60 -4.24
N ILE A 185 4.32 -6.52 -3.42
CA ILE A 185 5.15 -7.65 -3.81
C ILE A 185 4.56 -8.95 -3.26
N GLY A 186 4.82 -10.06 -3.91
CA GLY A 186 4.33 -11.35 -3.43
C GLY A 186 4.67 -12.47 -4.41
N GLU A 187 4.68 -13.69 -3.89
CA GLU A 187 4.92 -14.92 -4.63
C GLU A 187 3.66 -15.78 -4.70
N THR A 188 3.51 -16.54 -5.78
CA THR A 188 2.47 -17.56 -5.96
C THR A 188 2.86 -18.88 -5.29
N SER A 189 1.94 -19.86 -5.28
CA SER A 189 2.23 -21.21 -4.77
C SER A 189 3.39 -21.87 -5.52
N GLU A 190 3.47 -21.66 -6.81
CA GLU A 190 4.50 -22.22 -7.68
C GLU A 190 5.86 -21.55 -7.46
N GLU A 191 5.85 -20.25 -7.10
CA GLU A 191 7.03 -19.44 -6.85
C GLU A 191 7.56 -19.59 -5.41
N GLN A 192 6.76 -20.16 -4.49
CA GLN A 192 7.09 -20.27 -3.06
C GLN A 192 8.43 -20.99 -2.77
N PRO A 193 8.86 -22.03 -3.51
CA PRO A 193 10.18 -22.63 -3.30
C PRO A 193 11.37 -21.70 -3.56
N GLU A 194 11.18 -20.66 -4.38
CA GLU A 194 12.19 -19.66 -4.75
C GLU A 194 11.75 -18.22 -4.35
N TRP A 195 10.97 -18.12 -3.27
CA TRP A 195 10.37 -16.87 -2.80
C TRP A 195 11.39 -15.72 -2.70
N ASP A 196 12.59 -15.99 -2.24
CA ASP A 196 13.67 -15.02 -2.04
C ASP A 196 14.16 -14.42 -3.36
N LYS A 197 14.28 -15.24 -4.41
CA LYS A 197 14.62 -14.76 -5.76
C LYS A 197 13.49 -13.96 -6.35
N VAL A 198 12.26 -14.43 -6.22
CA VAL A 198 11.06 -13.75 -6.76
C VAL A 198 10.89 -12.37 -6.12
N LEU A 199 10.85 -12.32 -4.79
CA LEU A 199 10.69 -11.07 -4.07
C LEU A 199 11.90 -10.14 -4.25
N GLY A 200 13.11 -10.70 -4.25
CA GLY A 200 14.35 -9.95 -4.51
C GLY A 200 14.34 -9.29 -5.89
N GLU A 201 13.86 -9.97 -6.93
CA GLU A 201 13.70 -9.40 -8.27
C GLU A 201 12.59 -8.34 -8.32
N GLN A 202 11.44 -8.59 -7.69
CA GLN A 202 10.35 -7.61 -7.60
C GLN A 202 10.83 -6.32 -6.94
N LEU A 203 11.65 -6.40 -5.89
CA LEU A 203 12.23 -5.24 -5.21
C LEU A 203 13.31 -4.56 -6.04
N SER A 204 14.31 -5.32 -6.52
CA SER A 204 15.48 -4.75 -7.19
C SER A 204 15.13 -4.10 -8.52
N VAL A 205 14.31 -4.77 -9.36
CA VAL A 205 13.88 -4.24 -10.67
C VAL A 205 12.76 -3.21 -10.51
N GLY A 206 11.77 -3.50 -9.65
CA GLY A 206 10.60 -2.62 -9.47
C GLY A 206 10.94 -1.28 -8.79
N LEU A 207 12.00 -1.24 -8.00
CA LEU A 207 12.45 -0.02 -7.30
C LEU A 207 13.79 0.52 -7.83
N GLU A 208 14.24 0.07 -9.00
CA GLU A 208 15.48 0.57 -9.60
C GLU A 208 15.42 2.08 -9.86
N GLY A 209 16.35 2.83 -9.26
CA GLY A 209 16.43 4.29 -9.41
C GLY A 209 15.26 5.07 -8.81
N VAL A 210 14.60 4.50 -7.81
CA VAL A 210 13.45 5.09 -7.09
C VAL A 210 13.92 5.76 -5.80
N ASP A 211 13.29 6.91 -5.47
CA ASP A 211 13.46 7.57 -4.17
C ASP A 211 12.66 6.85 -3.09
N LYS A 212 13.38 6.10 -2.25
CA LYS A 212 12.83 5.16 -1.28
C LYS A 212 11.97 5.76 -0.16
N PRO A 213 12.22 6.96 0.38
CA PRO A 213 11.39 7.53 1.46
C PRO A 213 9.91 7.70 1.14
N GLN A 214 9.54 7.68 -0.14
CA GLN A 214 8.15 7.79 -0.57
C GLN A 214 7.48 6.42 -0.83
N VAL A 215 8.14 5.32 -0.49
CA VAL A 215 7.65 3.97 -0.77
C VAL A 215 7.46 3.17 0.52
N VAL A 216 6.31 2.52 0.65
CA VAL A 216 6.03 1.47 1.65
C VAL A 216 5.82 0.17 0.90
N ILE A 217 6.38 -0.92 1.39
CA ILE A 217 6.23 -2.24 0.77
C ILE A 217 5.00 -2.95 1.36
N ALA A 218 4.10 -3.41 0.50
CA ALA A 218 3.00 -4.28 0.90
C ALA A 218 3.31 -5.72 0.49
N TYR A 219 3.52 -6.59 1.47
CA TYR A 219 3.78 -8.01 1.20
C TYR A 219 2.47 -8.79 1.07
N GLU A 220 2.25 -9.38 -0.08
CA GLU A 220 1.07 -10.16 -0.44
C GLU A 220 1.46 -11.64 -0.69
N PRO A 221 1.41 -12.56 0.30
CA PRO A 221 1.54 -13.99 0.04
C PRO A 221 0.39 -14.48 -0.83
N VAL A 222 0.55 -14.42 -2.18
CA VAL A 222 -0.53 -14.66 -3.16
C VAL A 222 -1.11 -16.06 -3.03
N TRP A 223 -0.28 -17.03 -2.63
CA TRP A 223 -0.70 -18.41 -2.34
C TRP A 223 -1.71 -18.54 -1.21
N SER A 224 -1.79 -17.56 -0.30
CA SER A 224 -2.71 -17.55 0.84
C SER A 224 -3.99 -16.74 0.59
N ILE A 225 -4.15 -16.15 -0.61
CA ILE A 225 -5.32 -15.32 -0.96
C ILE A 225 -6.46 -16.21 -1.48
N GLY A 226 -7.66 -15.99 -0.96
CA GLY A 226 -8.90 -16.57 -1.46
C GLY A 226 -9.57 -17.55 -0.49
N PRO A 227 -10.82 -17.95 -0.80
CA PRO A 227 -11.58 -18.87 0.03
C PRO A 227 -10.87 -20.24 0.19
N GLY A 228 -10.82 -20.76 1.41
CA GLY A 228 -10.25 -22.09 1.70
C GLY A 228 -8.72 -22.14 1.71
N LYS A 229 -8.02 -21.03 1.52
CA LYS A 229 -6.56 -20.95 1.64
C LYS A 229 -6.15 -20.80 3.11
N THR A 230 -5.00 -21.38 3.45
CA THR A 230 -4.40 -21.22 4.78
C THR A 230 -3.65 -19.90 4.82
N PRO A 231 -3.92 -19.00 5.79
CA PRO A 231 -3.15 -17.78 5.97
C PRO A 231 -1.67 -18.09 6.26
N ALA A 232 -0.78 -17.19 5.87
CA ALA A 232 0.61 -17.25 6.29
C ALA A 232 0.71 -17.13 7.81
N ASP A 233 1.56 -17.94 8.43
CA ASP A 233 1.79 -17.90 9.87
C ASP A 233 2.73 -16.74 10.28
N LYS A 234 2.81 -16.50 11.57
CA LYS A 234 3.62 -15.42 12.14
C LYS A 234 5.09 -15.52 11.75
N ASP A 235 5.67 -16.72 11.80
CA ASP A 235 7.09 -16.95 11.56
C ASP A 235 7.44 -16.69 10.10
N TYR A 236 6.57 -17.13 9.19
CA TYR A 236 6.75 -16.89 7.77
C TYR A 236 6.64 -15.40 7.44
N ILE A 237 5.62 -14.70 7.96
CA ILE A 237 5.46 -13.24 7.78
C ILE A 237 6.68 -12.50 8.31
N THR A 238 7.16 -12.84 9.51
CA THR A 238 8.36 -12.24 10.12
C THR A 238 9.60 -12.45 9.25
N LYS A 239 9.79 -13.68 8.75
CA LYS A 239 10.90 -14.04 7.86
C LYS A 239 10.92 -13.17 6.61
N ILE A 240 9.76 -13.03 5.95
CA ILE A 240 9.66 -12.22 4.72
C ILE A 240 9.86 -10.73 5.02
N ALA A 241 9.25 -10.21 6.07
CA ALA A 241 9.42 -8.79 6.45
C ALA A 241 10.88 -8.43 6.73
N ARG A 242 11.63 -9.30 7.44
CA ARG A 242 13.09 -9.15 7.65
C ARG A 242 13.85 -9.10 6.32
N PHE A 243 13.59 -10.07 5.45
CA PHE A 243 14.20 -10.11 4.13
C PHE A 243 13.95 -8.83 3.35
N VAL A 244 12.70 -8.34 3.33
CA VAL A 244 12.35 -7.09 2.64
C VAL A 244 13.10 -5.90 3.24
N LYS A 245 13.12 -5.76 4.56
CA LYS A 245 13.88 -4.68 5.24
C LYS A 245 15.37 -4.75 4.92
N GLU A 246 15.97 -5.94 4.91
CA GLU A 246 17.39 -6.15 4.53
C GLU A 246 17.64 -5.75 3.08
N GLN A 247 16.82 -6.20 2.11
CA GLN A 247 16.98 -5.88 0.69
C GLN A 247 16.77 -4.40 0.36
N THR A 248 15.92 -3.73 1.13
CA THR A 248 15.56 -2.34 0.86
C THR A 248 16.34 -1.31 1.68
N GLY A 249 17.08 -1.74 2.70
CA GLY A 249 17.78 -0.86 3.64
C GLY A 249 16.84 -0.26 4.68
N GLY A 250 15.78 -0.99 5.07
CA GLY A 250 14.91 -0.64 6.19
C GLY A 250 13.59 0.06 5.81
N MET A 251 13.08 -0.13 4.59
CA MET A 251 11.75 0.37 4.23
C MET A 251 10.67 -0.23 5.12
N ASP A 252 9.60 0.56 5.37
CA ASP A 252 8.44 0.08 6.08
C ASP A 252 7.72 -1.02 5.31
N VAL A 253 7.25 -2.04 6.03
CA VAL A 253 6.58 -3.23 5.47
C VAL A 253 5.20 -3.38 6.09
N VAL A 254 4.17 -3.43 5.25
CA VAL A 254 2.80 -3.73 5.67
C VAL A 254 2.37 -5.11 5.18
N TYR A 255 1.53 -5.80 5.96
CA TYR A 255 0.94 -7.06 5.53
C TYR A 255 -0.21 -6.81 4.55
N GLY A 256 -0.09 -7.29 3.31
CA GLY A 256 -0.93 -6.93 2.17
C GLY A 256 -2.16 -7.84 1.95
N VAL A 257 -2.26 -8.99 2.64
CA VAL A 257 -3.33 -10.00 2.43
C VAL A 257 -4.41 -9.93 3.51
N GLY A 258 -4.93 -8.74 3.76
CA GLY A 258 -6.08 -8.57 4.63
C GLY A 258 -5.73 -8.62 6.11
N LEU A 259 -5.39 -7.46 6.65
CA LEU A 259 -5.53 -7.18 8.07
C LEU A 259 -7.02 -7.32 8.43
N LYS A 260 -7.35 -8.20 9.38
CA LYS A 260 -8.69 -8.59 9.78
C LYS A 260 -8.79 -8.64 11.31
N SER A 261 -10.00 -8.73 11.83
CA SER A 261 -10.25 -8.85 13.28
C SER A 261 -9.58 -10.08 13.91
N ASP A 262 -9.52 -11.20 13.19
CA ASP A 262 -8.97 -12.46 13.69
C ASP A 262 -7.42 -12.50 13.70
N ASN A 263 -6.74 -11.70 12.87
CA ASN A 263 -5.28 -11.67 12.80
C ASN A 263 -4.64 -10.36 13.30
N ALA A 264 -5.42 -9.34 13.60
CA ALA A 264 -4.93 -8.00 13.95
C ALA A 264 -3.92 -8.03 15.10
N LYS A 265 -4.23 -8.71 16.20
CA LYS A 265 -3.33 -8.81 17.37
C LYS A 265 -2.06 -9.59 17.09
N MET A 266 -2.15 -10.65 16.27
CA MET A 266 -0.98 -11.41 15.84
C MET A 266 -0.06 -10.55 14.99
N LEU A 267 -0.60 -9.84 13.98
CA LEU A 267 0.18 -8.95 13.12
C LEU A 267 0.79 -7.79 13.90
N ALA A 268 0.06 -7.21 14.85
CA ALA A 268 0.57 -6.16 15.74
C ALA A 268 1.74 -6.62 16.62
N SER A 269 1.87 -7.93 16.86
CA SER A 269 2.95 -8.53 17.65
C SER A 269 4.22 -8.86 16.85
N ILE A 270 4.28 -8.47 15.58
CA ILE A 270 5.44 -8.67 14.71
C ILE A 270 6.17 -7.32 14.59
N ASP A 271 7.35 -7.22 15.16
CA ASP A 271 8.13 -5.98 15.20
C ASP A 271 8.56 -5.51 13.81
N GLU A 272 8.74 -6.44 12.88
CA GLU A 272 9.13 -6.17 11.49
C GLU A 272 7.98 -5.66 10.61
N ILE A 273 6.73 -5.71 11.10
CA ILE A 273 5.55 -5.24 10.39
C ILE A 273 5.14 -3.85 10.89
N ASP A 274 5.10 -2.90 9.97
CA ASP A 274 4.78 -1.50 10.26
C ASP A 274 3.30 -1.18 10.02
N GLY A 275 2.47 -2.17 9.64
CA GLY A 275 1.05 -1.95 9.40
C GLY A 275 0.37 -3.06 8.62
N GLY A 276 -0.81 -2.76 8.09
CA GLY A 276 -1.57 -3.73 7.30
C GLY A 276 -2.54 -3.09 6.32
N LEU A 277 -2.89 -3.87 5.31
CA LEU A 277 -3.84 -3.49 4.28
C LEU A 277 -5.16 -4.24 4.52
N ILE A 278 -6.22 -3.49 4.79
CA ILE A 278 -7.59 -3.97 4.96
C ILE A 278 -8.28 -3.95 3.60
N ALA A 279 -9.16 -4.91 3.34
CA ALA A 279 -10.00 -4.94 2.15
C ALA A 279 -11.46 -5.21 2.57
N LEU A 280 -12.01 -6.42 2.33
CA LEU A 280 -13.29 -6.80 2.93
C LEU A 280 -13.16 -6.92 4.45
N THR A 281 -14.23 -6.58 5.16
CA THR A 281 -14.29 -6.71 6.62
C THR A 281 -15.09 -7.93 7.05
N ARG A 282 -16.06 -8.36 6.23
CA ARG A 282 -16.92 -9.53 6.49
C ARG A 282 -16.80 -10.55 5.37
N PHE A 283 -16.55 -11.82 5.76
CA PHE A 283 -16.28 -12.94 4.84
C PHE A 283 -17.34 -14.06 4.91
N GLN A 284 -18.35 -13.91 5.76
CA GLN A 284 -19.43 -14.88 5.94
C GLN A 284 -20.78 -14.15 5.99
N GLY A 285 -21.85 -14.83 5.60
CA GLY A 285 -23.19 -14.22 5.52
C GLY A 285 -23.24 -13.13 4.44
N GLU A 286 -23.56 -11.93 4.83
CA GLU A 286 -23.53 -10.77 3.93
C GLU A 286 -22.09 -10.26 3.74
N ILE A 287 -21.36 -10.94 2.85
CA ILE A 287 -19.98 -10.57 2.51
C ILE A 287 -19.93 -9.11 2.05
N GLY A 288 -18.98 -8.32 2.57
CA GLY A 288 -18.88 -6.91 2.20
C GLY A 288 -17.85 -6.12 2.98
N PHE A 289 -17.82 -4.83 2.70
CA PHE A 289 -17.10 -3.83 3.48
C PHE A 289 -18.08 -3.08 4.38
N TYR A 290 -17.79 -3.06 5.67
CA TYR A 290 -18.59 -2.39 6.71
C TYR A 290 -17.69 -1.42 7.49
N PRO A 291 -17.97 -0.11 7.48
CA PRO A 291 -17.16 0.91 8.16
C PRO A 291 -16.93 0.62 9.65
N GLU A 292 -17.92 0.11 10.34
CA GLU A 292 -17.86 -0.21 11.77
C GLU A 292 -16.85 -1.34 12.06
N GLU A 293 -16.85 -2.37 11.20
CA GLU A 293 -15.91 -3.49 11.29
C GLU A 293 -14.47 -3.05 10.91
N TYR A 294 -14.33 -2.14 9.96
CA TYR A 294 -13.06 -1.53 9.62
C TYR A 294 -12.46 -0.78 10.83
N LEU A 295 -13.26 0.03 11.51
CA LEU A 295 -12.82 0.73 12.72
C LEU A 295 -12.46 -0.23 13.86
N GLU A 296 -13.20 -1.33 14.01
CA GLU A 296 -12.88 -2.38 14.99
C GLU A 296 -11.55 -3.08 14.69
N ILE A 297 -11.25 -3.38 13.42
CA ILE A 297 -9.96 -3.97 13.01
C ILE A 297 -8.81 -3.04 13.39
N ILE A 298 -8.95 -1.74 13.15
CA ILE A 298 -7.95 -0.72 13.51
C ILE A 298 -7.70 -0.72 15.02
N ARG A 299 -8.78 -0.67 15.82
CA ARG A 299 -8.71 -0.69 17.27
C ARG A 299 -7.97 -1.94 17.79
N LEU A 300 -8.30 -3.11 17.25
CA LEU A 300 -7.64 -4.37 17.60
C LEU A 300 -6.15 -4.41 17.24
N TYR A 301 -5.78 -3.83 16.10
CA TYR A 301 -4.39 -3.77 15.65
C TYR A 301 -3.57 -2.79 16.47
N LEU A 302 -4.12 -1.63 16.82
CA LEU A 302 -3.42 -0.60 17.59
C LEU A 302 -3.43 -0.86 19.12
N GLY A 303 -4.18 -1.88 19.59
CA GLY A 303 -4.15 -2.31 20.99
C GLY A 303 -5.04 -1.50 21.93
N GLU A 304 -6.16 -0.97 21.41
CA GLU A 304 -7.15 -0.20 22.17
C GLU A 304 -8.41 -1.02 22.52
#